data_3ade84c64ba54f65ad2084fdc4ba69cd
#
_entry.id   3ade84c64ba54f65ad2084fdc4ba69cd
#
_cell.length_a   1.000
_cell.length_b   1.000
_cell.length_c   1.000
_cell.angle_alpha   90.00
_cell.angle_beta   90.00
_cell.angle_gamma   90.00
#
_symmetry.space_group_name_H-M   'P 1'
#
loop_
_entity.id
_entity.type
_entity.pdbx_description
1 polymer ?
#
loop_
_entity_poly.entity_id
_entity_poly.type
_entity_poly.pdbx_seq_one_letter_code
_entity_poly.pdbx_strand_id
1 'polypeptide(L)'
;MVSLQSTGWWGGGHFCGGSLVREDWVVTAAHCVLGDSPGNIQVKIGLHNVNGTTGSVTRNVSEIIIHPNYNSNSLNNDYALLRLSSPITNFEPIQLATSDNHDNEPVLATTMGWGATSSGGSSSAILLEVDVPIDDSCGGYSNSSITNNMVCAGFSSGGYDSCQGDSGGPLIMTNSDGEYELIGIVSWGYGCAEAQYPGVYSRIYPR
;
A
#
# COMPACT_ATOMS: atom_id res chain seq x y z
N MET A 1 2.14 -4.35 -8.18
CA MET A 1 1.73 -2.94 -7.89
C MET A 1 0.58 -2.53 -8.77
N VAL A 2 -0.42 -1.87 -8.18
CA VAL A 2 -1.64 -1.35 -8.82
C VAL A 2 -1.72 0.14 -8.59
N SER A 3 -2.13 0.91 -9.61
CA SER A 3 -2.46 2.34 -9.50
C SER A 3 -3.97 2.49 -9.43
N LEU A 4 -4.50 3.06 -8.36
CA LEU A 4 -5.88 3.51 -8.27
C LEU A 4 -5.98 4.90 -8.92
N GLN A 5 -6.92 5.03 -9.86
CA GLN A 5 -7.12 6.26 -10.61
C GLN A 5 -8.58 6.70 -10.54
N SER A 6 -8.78 8.00 -10.32
CA SER A 6 -10.11 8.60 -10.39
C SER A 6 -10.60 8.66 -11.85
N THR A 7 -11.89 8.39 -12.08
CA THR A 7 -12.55 8.52 -13.39
C THR A 7 -13.31 9.85 -13.54
N GLY A 8 -13.23 10.75 -12.56
CA GLY A 8 -14.01 11.97 -12.51
C GLY A 8 -13.76 12.95 -13.67
N TRP A 9 -14.76 13.79 -13.96
CA TRP A 9 -14.79 14.77 -15.06
C TRP A 9 -13.62 15.80 -15.06
N TRP A 10 -12.98 16.00 -13.92
CA TRP A 10 -11.89 16.98 -13.73
C TRP A 10 -10.48 16.41 -13.98
N GLY A 11 -10.40 15.29 -14.67
CA GLY A 11 -9.12 14.65 -15.01
C GLY A 11 -8.79 13.54 -14.02
N GLY A 12 -8.90 12.30 -14.49
CA GLY A 12 -8.51 11.12 -13.74
C GLY A 12 -6.99 11.03 -13.60
N GLY A 13 -6.51 10.74 -12.40
CA GLY A 13 -5.09 10.54 -12.12
C GLY A 13 -4.91 9.56 -10.98
N HIS A 14 -3.67 9.14 -10.80
CA HIS A 14 -3.27 8.32 -9.67
C HIS A 14 -3.50 9.08 -8.35
N PHE A 15 -4.09 8.39 -7.36
CA PHE A 15 -4.31 8.96 -6.04
C PHE A 15 -3.88 8.01 -4.91
N CYS A 16 -3.86 6.69 -5.17
CA CYS A 16 -3.45 5.66 -4.22
C CYS A 16 -2.88 4.45 -4.96
N GLY A 17 -2.10 3.65 -4.24
CA GLY A 17 -1.62 2.35 -4.65
C GLY A 17 -2.57 1.21 -4.31
N GLY A 18 -2.18 0.00 -4.69
CA GLY A 18 -2.85 -1.24 -4.35
C GLY A 18 -2.04 -2.46 -4.76
N SER A 19 -2.51 -3.64 -4.37
CA SER A 19 -1.90 -4.91 -4.74
C SER A 19 -2.94 -5.86 -5.32
N LEU A 20 -2.63 -6.49 -6.46
CA LEU A 20 -3.46 -7.56 -7.02
C LEU A 20 -3.26 -8.82 -6.16
N VAL A 21 -4.30 -9.26 -5.47
CA VAL A 21 -4.26 -10.42 -4.56
C VAL A 21 -5.02 -11.63 -5.08
N ARG A 22 -5.88 -11.43 -6.09
CA ARG A 22 -6.50 -12.45 -6.94
C ARG A 22 -6.76 -11.85 -8.31
N GLU A 23 -7.03 -12.67 -9.29
CA GLU A 23 -7.28 -12.21 -10.68
C GLU A 23 -8.33 -11.10 -10.78
N ASP A 24 -9.31 -11.07 -9.87
CA ASP A 24 -10.40 -10.11 -9.84
C ASP A 24 -10.47 -9.28 -8.54
N TRP A 25 -9.43 -9.33 -7.69
CA TRP A 25 -9.39 -8.59 -6.43
C TRP A 25 -8.09 -7.81 -6.23
N VAL A 26 -8.26 -6.55 -5.86
CA VAL A 26 -7.17 -5.66 -5.42
C VAL A 26 -7.39 -5.30 -3.95
N VAL A 27 -6.33 -5.34 -3.15
CA VAL A 27 -6.32 -4.78 -1.81
C VAL A 27 -5.67 -3.40 -1.84
N THR A 28 -6.22 -2.47 -1.08
CA THR A 28 -5.74 -1.09 -0.89
C THR A 28 -6.05 -0.61 0.52
N ALA A 29 -5.67 0.62 0.88
CA ALA A 29 -6.05 1.23 2.14
C ALA A 29 -7.53 1.66 2.13
N ALA A 30 -8.21 1.49 3.26
CA ALA A 30 -9.62 1.92 3.39
C ALA A 30 -9.77 3.44 3.27
N HIS A 31 -8.82 4.21 3.81
CA HIS A 31 -8.85 5.68 3.73
C HIS A 31 -8.79 6.19 2.29
N CYS A 32 -8.23 5.42 1.35
CA CYS A 32 -8.17 5.76 -0.06
C CYS A 32 -9.55 5.76 -0.74
N VAL A 33 -10.46 4.93 -0.26
CA VAL A 33 -11.74 4.65 -0.96
C VAL A 33 -12.98 4.89 -0.08
N LEU A 34 -12.76 5.42 1.14
CA LEU A 34 -13.85 5.73 2.06
C LEU A 34 -14.78 6.79 1.48
N GLY A 35 -16.06 6.44 1.31
CA GLY A 35 -17.06 7.33 0.75
C GLY A 35 -17.11 7.37 -0.78
N ASP A 36 -16.21 6.67 -1.46
CA ASP A 36 -16.23 6.57 -2.91
C ASP A 36 -17.25 5.52 -3.42
N SER A 37 -17.64 5.70 -4.66
CA SER A 37 -18.44 4.72 -5.40
C SER A 37 -17.57 3.95 -6.39
N PRO A 38 -17.86 2.66 -6.65
CA PRO A 38 -17.06 1.85 -7.59
C PRO A 38 -16.87 2.50 -8.96
N GLY A 39 -17.90 3.17 -9.49
CA GLY A 39 -17.84 3.86 -10.78
C GLY A 39 -16.89 5.03 -10.88
N ASN A 40 -16.41 5.54 -9.74
CA ASN A 40 -15.46 6.66 -9.68
C ASN A 40 -14.00 6.21 -9.70
N ILE A 41 -13.76 4.90 -9.63
CA ILE A 41 -12.42 4.32 -9.52
C ILE A 41 -12.18 3.34 -10.66
N GLN A 42 -11.05 3.48 -11.31
CA GLN A 42 -10.45 2.45 -12.16
C GLN A 42 -9.07 2.06 -11.62
N VAL A 43 -8.66 0.84 -11.88
CA VAL A 43 -7.33 0.36 -11.55
C VAL A 43 -6.50 0.18 -12.82
N LYS A 44 -5.22 0.49 -12.73
CA LYS A 44 -4.23 0.17 -13.78
C LYS A 44 -3.12 -0.67 -13.18
N ILE A 45 -2.80 -1.78 -13.84
CA ILE A 45 -1.81 -2.77 -13.40
C ILE A 45 -0.76 -2.92 -14.48
N GLY A 46 0.52 -3.08 -14.08
CA GLY A 46 1.65 -3.22 -15.00
C GLY A 46 2.22 -1.88 -15.49
N LEU A 47 1.86 -0.77 -14.84
CA LEU A 47 2.47 0.54 -15.16
C LEU A 47 3.87 0.65 -14.55
N HIS A 48 4.81 1.19 -15.33
CA HIS A 48 6.05 1.76 -14.82
C HIS A 48 5.96 3.30 -14.78
N ASN A 49 5.46 3.90 -15.85
CA ASN A 49 5.12 5.33 -15.87
C ASN A 49 3.62 5.47 -15.63
N VAL A 50 3.23 6.15 -14.53
CA VAL A 50 1.83 6.30 -14.11
C VAL A 50 0.97 7.06 -15.12
N ASN A 51 1.60 7.94 -15.93
CA ASN A 51 0.96 8.70 -17.00
C ASN A 51 0.92 7.93 -18.32
N GLY A 52 1.55 6.75 -18.38
CA GLY A 52 1.61 5.90 -19.57
C GLY A 52 0.49 4.87 -19.62
N THR A 53 0.54 4.05 -20.66
CA THR A 53 -0.39 2.90 -20.85
C THR A 53 0.35 1.65 -21.35
N THR A 54 1.63 1.76 -21.66
CA THR A 54 2.41 0.67 -22.26
C THR A 54 2.53 -0.49 -21.28
N GLY A 55 2.13 -1.68 -21.72
CA GLY A 55 2.19 -2.91 -20.95
C GLY A 55 1.15 -3.04 -19.84
N SER A 56 0.30 -2.02 -19.65
CA SER A 56 -0.70 -2.01 -18.58
C SER A 56 -2.05 -2.55 -19.00
N VAL A 57 -2.80 -3.01 -18.00
CA VAL A 57 -4.22 -3.39 -18.12
C VAL A 57 -5.04 -2.49 -17.22
N THR A 58 -6.13 -1.95 -17.77
CA THR A 58 -7.10 -1.14 -17.02
C THR A 58 -8.35 -1.97 -16.73
N ARG A 59 -8.88 -1.85 -15.49
CA ARG A 59 -10.18 -2.43 -15.09
C ARG A 59 -10.98 -1.43 -14.29
N ASN A 60 -12.28 -1.44 -14.49
CA ASN A 60 -13.21 -0.73 -13.63
C ASN A 60 -13.40 -1.52 -12.32
N VAL A 61 -13.68 -0.82 -11.25
CA VAL A 61 -14.10 -1.40 -9.98
C VAL A 61 -15.60 -1.66 -10.04
N SER A 62 -16.05 -2.84 -9.62
CA SER A 62 -17.46 -3.22 -9.54
C SER A 62 -18.01 -3.20 -8.11
N GLU A 63 -17.13 -3.33 -7.10
CA GLU A 63 -17.49 -3.36 -5.69
C GLU A 63 -16.33 -2.84 -4.84
N ILE A 64 -16.66 -2.13 -3.75
CA ILE A 64 -15.71 -1.68 -2.72
C ILE A 64 -16.16 -2.28 -1.39
N ILE A 65 -15.28 -3.03 -0.74
CA ILE A 65 -15.52 -3.63 0.57
C ILE A 65 -14.50 -3.07 1.55
N ILE A 66 -14.92 -2.16 2.40
CA ILE A 66 -14.10 -1.62 3.49
C ILE A 66 -14.12 -2.60 4.66
N HIS A 67 -13.00 -2.78 5.34
CA HIS A 67 -12.93 -3.63 6.53
C HIS A 67 -13.98 -3.19 7.56
N PRO A 68 -14.82 -4.10 8.10
CA PRO A 68 -15.98 -3.74 8.94
C PRO A 68 -15.59 -3.03 10.24
N ASN A 69 -14.36 -3.24 10.74
CA ASN A 69 -13.82 -2.60 11.92
C ASN A 69 -12.83 -1.47 11.59
N TYR A 70 -12.84 -0.95 10.36
CA TYR A 70 -12.01 0.21 10.02
C TYR A 70 -12.40 1.41 10.88
N ASN A 71 -11.40 2.07 11.45
CA ASN A 71 -11.59 3.27 12.25
C ASN A 71 -10.82 4.43 11.64
N SER A 72 -11.53 5.38 11.05
CA SER A 72 -10.95 6.53 10.35
C SER A 72 -10.19 7.53 11.25
N ASN A 73 -10.42 7.48 12.57
CA ASN A 73 -9.71 8.37 13.50
C ASN A 73 -8.34 7.82 13.90
N SER A 74 -8.23 6.50 14.05
CA SER A 74 -6.99 5.82 14.44
C SER A 74 -6.30 5.11 13.29
N LEU A 75 -6.93 5.03 12.11
CA LEU A 75 -6.51 4.24 10.95
C LEU A 75 -6.30 2.75 11.27
N ASN A 76 -6.94 2.25 12.34
CA ASN A 76 -6.90 0.83 12.67
C ASN A 76 -7.73 0.03 11.66
N ASN A 77 -7.21 -1.12 11.19
CA ASN A 77 -7.78 -1.93 10.11
C ASN A 77 -7.95 -1.14 8.79
N ASP A 78 -6.97 -0.34 8.42
CA ASP A 78 -7.01 0.53 7.25
C ASP A 78 -6.74 -0.26 5.97
N TYR A 79 -7.68 -1.12 5.60
CA TYR A 79 -7.66 -1.82 4.31
C TYR A 79 -9.05 -2.03 3.75
N ALA A 80 -9.11 -2.11 2.42
CA ALA A 80 -10.30 -2.38 1.65
C ALA A 80 -10.00 -3.32 0.49
N LEU A 81 -11.00 -4.07 0.05
CA LEU A 81 -10.95 -4.90 -1.14
C LEU A 81 -11.76 -4.23 -2.26
N LEU A 82 -11.17 -4.22 -3.45
CA LEU A 82 -11.81 -3.75 -4.66
C LEU A 82 -12.03 -4.95 -5.59
N ARG A 83 -13.27 -5.24 -5.91
CA ARG A 83 -13.60 -6.23 -6.93
C ARG A 83 -13.53 -5.61 -8.30
N LEU A 84 -12.82 -6.24 -9.21
CA LEU A 84 -12.70 -5.81 -10.59
C LEU A 84 -13.91 -6.24 -11.42
N SER A 85 -14.25 -5.48 -12.46
CA SER A 85 -15.36 -5.79 -13.37
C SER A 85 -15.09 -7.03 -14.23
N SER A 86 -13.84 -7.43 -14.38
CA SER A 86 -13.42 -8.68 -15.04
C SER A 86 -12.02 -9.07 -14.60
N PRO A 87 -11.67 -10.36 -14.63
CA PRO A 87 -10.36 -10.86 -14.21
C PRO A 87 -9.18 -10.30 -15.02
N ILE A 88 -8.02 -10.34 -14.39
CA ILE A 88 -6.70 -10.05 -14.99
C ILE A 88 -5.88 -11.33 -14.89
N THR A 89 -5.59 -11.92 -16.05
CA THR A 89 -4.91 -13.23 -16.14
C THR A 89 -3.48 -13.15 -16.64
N ASN A 90 -3.02 -11.95 -17.02
CA ASN A 90 -1.67 -11.70 -17.53
C ASN A 90 -0.69 -11.11 -16.49
N PHE A 91 -1.14 -11.00 -15.24
CA PHE A 91 -0.32 -10.65 -14.08
C PHE A 91 -0.61 -11.63 -12.95
N GLU A 92 0.43 -12.12 -12.32
CA GLU A 92 0.31 -13.02 -11.19
C GLU A 92 -0.07 -12.22 -9.93
N PRO A 93 -1.13 -12.62 -9.19
CA PRO A 93 -1.45 -12.04 -7.91
C PRO A 93 -0.36 -12.30 -6.88
N ILE A 94 -0.09 -11.31 -6.02
CA ILE A 94 0.84 -11.50 -4.92
C ILE A 94 0.21 -12.36 -3.83
N GLN A 95 1.01 -13.22 -3.21
CA GLN A 95 0.61 -14.02 -2.05
C GLN A 95 0.46 -13.12 -0.82
N LEU A 96 -0.51 -13.42 0.04
CA LEU A 96 -0.65 -12.77 1.34
C LEU A 96 0.24 -13.50 2.36
N ALA A 97 0.87 -12.76 3.25
CA ALA A 97 1.61 -13.35 4.37
C ALA A 97 0.72 -14.29 5.18
N THR A 98 1.25 -15.47 5.50
CA THR A 98 0.57 -16.50 6.27
C THR A 98 1.11 -16.65 7.68
N SER A 99 2.15 -15.86 8.01
CA SER A 99 2.79 -15.85 9.33
C SER A 99 3.37 -14.47 9.64
N ASP A 100 3.71 -14.24 10.88
CA ASP A 100 4.36 -13.02 11.40
C ASP A 100 5.85 -13.29 11.66
N ASN A 101 6.49 -14.14 10.89
CA ASN A 101 7.86 -14.62 11.12
C ASN A 101 8.97 -13.58 10.80
N HIS A 102 8.59 -12.35 10.45
CA HIS A 102 9.52 -11.25 10.20
C HIS A 102 9.99 -10.54 11.48
N ASP A 103 9.56 -11.02 12.65
CA ASP A 103 9.83 -10.37 13.95
C ASP A 103 11.20 -10.68 14.55
N ASN A 104 11.99 -11.61 14.00
CA ASN A 104 13.14 -12.18 14.71
C ASN A 104 14.52 -11.70 14.25
N GLU A 105 14.59 -10.88 13.19
CA GLU A 105 15.86 -10.34 12.65
C GLU A 105 15.60 -8.98 11.99
N PRO A 106 16.62 -8.18 11.73
CA PRO A 106 16.44 -6.97 10.92
C PRO A 106 16.11 -7.35 9.48
N VAL A 107 14.83 -7.61 9.25
CA VAL A 107 14.30 -8.02 7.95
C VAL A 107 14.04 -6.77 7.13
N LEU A 108 14.55 -6.76 5.91
CA LEU A 108 14.23 -5.74 4.92
C LEU A 108 12.94 -6.13 4.20
N ALA A 109 12.02 -5.20 4.15
CA ALA A 109 10.83 -5.24 3.32
C ALA A 109 10.93 -4.16 2.24
N THR A 110 10.32 -4.39 1.10
CA THR A 110 10.31 -3.42 0.00
C THR A 110 8.94 -2.76 -0.07
N THR A 111 8.92 -1.44 -0.10
CA THR A 111 7.73 -0.65 -0.46
C THR A 111 7.93 0.03 -1.80
N MET A 112 6.84 0.28 -2.54
CA MET A 112 6.92 0.87 -3.88
C MET A 112 5.69 1.70 -4.22
N GLY A 113 5.89 2.72 -5.07
CA GLY A 113 4.78 3.53 -5.55
C GLY A 113 5.21 4.70 -6.44
N TRP A 114 4.26 5.58 -6.69
CA TRP A 114 4.41 6.81 -7.47
C TRP A 114 4.23 8.06 -6.61
N GLY A 115 4.29 7.89 -5.30
CA GLY A 115 4.11 8.97 -4.33
C GLY A 115 5.18 10.04 -4.39
N ALA A 116 5.07 11.01 -3.50
CA ALA A 116 6.01 12.10 -3.38
C ALA A 116 7.40 11.58 -2.98
N THR A 117 8.44 12.17 -3.52
CA THR A 117 9.85 11.82 -3.24
C THR A 117 10.42 12.56 -2.01
N SER A 118 9.59 13.37 -1.37
CA SER A 118 9.85 14.04 -0.09
C SER A 118 8.54 14.50 0.53
N SER A 119 8.51 14.71 1.83
CA SER A 119 7.30 15.19 2.54
C SER A 119 6.80 16.50 1.94
N GLY A 120 5.53 16.53 1.46
CA GLY A 120 4.94 17.68 0.76
C GLY A 120 5.53 17.96 -0.63
N GLY A 121 6.35 17.07 -1.17
CA GLY A 121 6.97 17.18 -2.49
C GLY A 121 6.05 16.73 -3.62
N SER A 122 6.62 16.66 -4.83
CA SER A 122 5.91 16.19 -6.02
C SER A 122 5.97 14.68 -6.16
N SER A 123 4.88 14.09 -6.63
CA SER A 123 4.79 12.67 -6.97
C SER A 123 5.71 12.31 -8.13
N SER A 124 6.17 11.06 -8.14
CA SER A 124 6.96 10.50 -9.24
C SER A 124 6.06 10.03 -10.39
N ALA A 125 6.44 10.34 -11.61
CA ALA A 125 5.81 9.72 -12.78
C ALA A 125 6.24 8.24 -12.96
N ILE A 126 7.42 7.89 -12.48
CA ILE A 126 8.02 6.56 -12.60
C ILE A 126 7.82 5.81 -11.29
N LEU A 127 7.50 4.52 -11.39
CA LEU A 127 7.42 3.63 -10.23
C LEU A 127 8.79 3.56 -9.54
N LEU A 128 8.82 3.92 -8.28
CA LEU A 128 10.00 3.83 -7.42
C LEU A 128 9.79 2.75 -6.38
N GLU A 129 10.89 2.20 -5.88
CA GLU A 129 10.89 1.23 -4.77
C GLU A 129 12.03 1.54 -3.82
N VAL A 130 11.88 1.10 -2.57
CA VAL A 130 12.91 1.23 -1.53
C VAL A 130 12.78 0.10 -0.52
N ASP A 131 13.93 -0.42 -0.10
CA ASP A 131 14.02 -1.38 0.98
C ASP A 131 14.09 -0.64 2.33
N VAL A 132 13.22 -1.03 3.25
CA VAL A 132 13.10 -0.47 4.59
C VAL A 132 13.11 -1.60 5.63
N PRO A 133 13.83 -1.45 6.74
CA PRO A 133 13.80 -2.45 7.81
C PRO A 133 12.45 -2.46 8.52
N ILE A 134 11.96 -3.64 8.90
CA ILE A 134 10.84 -3.77 9.84
C ILE A 134 11.30 -3.22 11.20
N ASP A 135 10.48 -2.37 11.80
CA ASP A 135 10.73 -1.80 13.14
C ASP A 135 9.56 -2.12 14.08
N ASP A 136 9.70 -3.20 14.84
CA ASP A 136 8.69 -3.64 15.81
C ASP A 136 8.50 -2.66 16.97
N SER A 137 9.48 -1.80 17.23
CA SER A 137 9.36 -0.76 18.24
C SER A 137 8.47 0.40 17.81
N CYS A 138 8.26 0.55 16.49
CA CYS A 138 7.58 1.68 15.88
C CYS A 138 8.15 3.05 16.32
N GLY A 139 9.43 3.10 16.62
CA GLY A 139 10.18 4.33 16.87
C GLY A 139 9.57 5.23 17.96
N GLY A 140 9.35 6.51 17.63
CA GLY A 140 8.85 7.54 18.53
C GLY A 140 7.33 7.63 18.67
N TYR A 141 6.55 6.75 18.01
CA TYR A 141 5.10 6.73 18.17
C TYR A 141 4.68 6.31 19.57
N SER A 142 3.58 6.88 20.08
CA SER A 142 3.03 6.44 21.34
C SER A 142 2.40 5.04 21.20
N ASN A 143 2.50 4.21 22.26
CA ASN A 143 1.90 2.88 22.27
C ASN A 143 0.37 2.89 22.07
N SER A 144 -0.29 4.02 22.31
CA SER A 144 -1.73 4.18 22.05
C SER A 144 -2.06 4.46 20.57
N SER A 145 -1.08 4.85 19.78
CA SER A 145 -1.26 5.14 18.35
C SER A 145 -1.07 3.90 17.48
N ILE A 146 -0.25 2.95 17.94
CA ILE A 146 0.06 1.72 17.22
C ILE A 146 -0.78 0.57 17.80
N THR A 147 -1.38 -0.23 16.93
CA THR A 147 -2.18 -1.40 17.30
C THR A 147 -1.54 -2.68 16.74
N ASN A 148 -2.00 -3.85 17.23
CA ASN A 148 -1.55 -5.14 16.71
C ASN A 148 -1.86 -5.36 15.20
N ASN A 149 -2.78 -4.55 14.64
CA ASN A 149 -3.13 -4.58 13.22
C ASN A 149 -2.24 -3.67 12.36
N MET A 150 -1.14 -3.17 12.93
CA MET A 150 -0.18 -2.32 12.25
C MET A 150 1.21 -2.94 12.29
N VAL A 151 2.02 -2.65 11.31
CA VAL A 151 3.46 -2.95 11.24
C VAL A 151 4.18 -1.68 10.84
N CYS A 152 5.32 -1.42 11.47
CA CYS A 152 6.15 -0.27 11.13
C CYS A 152 7.37 -0.73 10.33
N ALA A 153 7.76 0.07 9.34
CA ALA A 153 8.98 -0.17 8.58
C ALA A 153 9.63 1.16 8.21
N GLY A 154 10.93 1.27 8.45
CA GLY A 154 11.71 2.47 8.18
C GLY A 154 13.00 2.50 8.97
N PHE A 155 13.92 3.38 8.56
CA PHE A 155 15.18 3.58 9.28
C PHE A 155 14.99 4.53 10.46
N SER A 156 15.54 4.19 11.62
CA SER A 156 15.52 5.07 12.80
C SER A 156 16.19 6.43 12.56
N SER A 157 17.12 6.49 11.61
CA SER A 157 17.75 7.74 11.14
C SER A 157 16.90 8.52 10.13
N GLY A 158 15.78 7.96 9.67
CA GLY A 158 15.01 8.51 8.55
C GLY A 158 15.71 8.34 7.20
N GLY A 159 15.29 9.09 6.20
CA GLY A 159 15.91 9.18 4.88
C GLY A 159 15.21 8.41 3.77
N TYR A 160 14.59 7.28 4.08
CA TYR A 160 13.85 6.43 3.11
C TYR A 160 12.53 5.96 3.71
N ASP A 161 11.45 6.10 2.94
CA ASP A 161 10.08 5.77 3.37
C ASP A 161 9.12 5.74 2.17
N SER A 162 7.89 5.29 2.41
CA SER A 162 6.73 5.62 1.58
C SER A 162 6.23 7.04 1.88
N CYS A 163 5.53 7.66 0.94
CA CYS A 163 5.09 9.05 1.09
C CYS A 163 3.69 9.29 0.52
N GLN A 164 3.24 10.56 0.50
CA GLN A 164 1.93 10.94 -0.04
C GLN A 164 1.76 10.44 -1.48
N GLY A 165 0.71 9.68 -1.72
CA GLY A 165 0.43 9.04 -3.00
C GLY A 165 0.81 7.56 -3.07
N ASP A 166 1.63 7.05 -2.12
CA ASP A 166 1.92 5.62 -1.98
C ASP A 166 0.86 4.87 -1.16
N SER A 167 -0.01 5.59 -0.45
CA SER A 167 -1.13 5.05 0.34
C SER A 167 -1.85 3.91 -0.37
N GLY A 168 -2.12 2.81 0.32
CA GLY A 168 -2.73 1.60 -0.25
C GLY A 168 -1.76 0.71 -1.01
N GLY A 169 -0.55 1.16 -1.30
CA GLY A 169 0.50 0.40 -1.94
C GLY A 169 1.08 -0.71 -1.06
N PRO A 170 1.89 -1.60 -1.61
CA PRO A 170 2.40 -2.77 -0.91
C PRO A 170 3.60 -2.47 -0.02
N LEU A 171 3.69 -3.21 1.08
CA LEU A 171 4.91 -3.58 1.77
C LEU A 171 5.09 -5.07 1.58
N ILE A 172 6.16 -5.48 0.90
CA ILE A 172 6.42 -6.89 0.55
C ILE A 172 7.73 -7.37 1.14
N MET A 173 7.83 -8.66 1.33
CA MET A 173 9.08 -9.32 1.67
C MET A 173 9.20 -10.65 0.94
N THR A 174 10.41 -11.20 0.91
CA THR A 174 10.67 -12.53 0.38
C THR A 174 10.49 -13.54 1.52
N ASN A 175 9.66 -14.56 1.29
CA ASN A 175 9.46 -15.65 2.24
C ASN A 175 10.62 -16.69 2.18
N SER A 176 10.53 -17.75 3.00
CA SER A 176 11.54 -18.81 3.06
C SER A 176 11.74 -19.57 1.75
N ASP A 177 10.75 -19.56 0.87
CA ASP A 177 10.77 -20.25 -0.42
C ASP A 177 11.32 -19.37 -1.55
N GLY A 178 11.66 -18.12 -1.22
CA GLY A 178 12.19 -17.13 -2.16
C GLY A 178 11.09 -16.40 -2.96
N GLU A 179 9.82 -16.54 -2.57
CA GLU A 179 8.69 -15.87 -3.21
C GLU A 179 8.31 -14.60 -2.46
N TYR A 180 7.81 -13.60 -3.19
CA TYR A 180 7.31 -12.36 -2.58
C TYR A 180 5.94 -12.57 -1.95
N GLU A 181 5.79 -12.07 -0.73
CA GLU A 181 4.48 -12.00 -0.04
C GLU A 181 4.18 -10.58 0.43
N LEU A 182 2.89 -10.24 0.45
CA LEU A 182 2.38 -8.97 0.96
C LEU A 182 2.26 -9.08 2.48
N ILE A 183 3.01 -8.26 3.21
CA ILE A 183 3.01 -8.22 4.68
C ILE A 183 2.28 -7.00 5.23
N GLY A 184 2.18 -5.92 4.43
CA GLY A 184 1.55 -4.68 4.85
C GLY A 184 1.04 -3.84 3.70
N ILE A 185 0.21 -2.86 4.04
CA ILE A 185 -0.38 -1.87 3.12
C ILE A 185 -0.04 -0.48 3.64
N VAL A 186 0.52 0.37 2.81
CA VAL A 186 0.87 1.76 3.17
C VAL A 186 -0.35 2.48 3.73
N SER A 187 -0.27 2.96 4.98
CA SER A 187 -1.40 3.56 5.69
C SER A 187 -1.12 4.99 6.12
N TRP A 188 -0.18 5.24 7.03
CA TRP A 188 0.09 6.57 7.55
C TRP A 188 1.51 6.75 8.09
N GLY A 189 1.86 7.98 8.46
CA GLY A 189 3.11 8.33 9.12
C GLY A 189 3.15 9.82 9.50
N TYR A 190 4.09 10.20 10.37
CA TYR A 190 4.38 11.60 10.67
C TYR A 190 5.40 12.13 9.67
N GLY A 191 4.93 12.80 8.60
CA GLY A 191 5.76 13.20 7.49
C GLY A 191 6.09 12.02 6.57
N CYS A 192 7.30 12.03 6.00
CA CYS A 192 7.88 10.92 5.23
C CYS A 192 9.38 10.91 5.51
N ALA A 193 9.93 9.73 5.81
CA ALA A 193 11.34 9.54 6.09
C ALA A 193 11.88 10.36 7.29
N GLU A 194 11.02 10.71 8.23
CA GLU A 194 11.39 11.45 9.44
C GLU A 194 12.13 10.52 10.42
N ALA A 195 13.22 11.01 11.00
CA ALA A 195 13.98 10.24 11.98
C ALA A 195 13.08 9.85 13.17
N GLN A 196 13.16 8.58 13.60
CA GLN A 196 12.37 7.96 14.66
C GLN A 196 10.86 7.78 14.36
N TYR A 197 10.38 8.14 13.19
CA TYR A 197 8.98 7.97 12.79
C TYR A 197 8.91 7.14 11.50
N PRO A 198 9.07 5.80 11.59
CA PRO A 198 8.95 4.93 10.42
C PRO A 198 7.55 4.98 9.84
N GLY A 199 7.41 4.59 8.57
CA GLY A 199 6.11 4.41 7.95
C GLY A 199 5.27 3.37 8.71
N VAL A 200 3.97 3.61 8.82
CA VAL A 200 3.02 2.70 9.45
C VAL A 200 2.13 2.08 8.37
N TYR A 201 2.09 0.76 8.37
CA TYR A 201 1.38 -0.06 7.39
C TYR A 201 0.28 -0.87 8.08
N SER A 202 -0.85 -1.05 7.41
CA SER A 202 -1.85 -2.02 7.87
C SER A 202 -1.30 -3.43 7.70
N ARG A 203 -1.23 -4.19 8.78
CA ARG A 203 -0.65 -5.54 8.84
C ARG A 203 -1.58 -6.54 8.16
N ILE A 204 -1.06 -7.37 7.26
CA ILE A 204 -1.86 -8.39 6.57
C ILE A 204 -2.13 -9.59 7.46
N TYR A 205 -1.13 -10.10 8.18
CA TYR A 205 -1.29 -11.19 9.13
C TYR A 205 -1.38 -10.61 10.56
N PRO A 206 -2.56 -10.61 11.19
CA PRO A 206 -2.74 -10.02 12.52
C PRO A 206 -2.02 -10.81 13.61
N ARG A 207 -1.50 -10.08 14.60
CA ARG A 207 -0.95 -10.67 15.84
C ARG A 207 -2.03 -11.06 16.83
#